data_5f1067abc9a89f4d3c9202a80797cd06
#
_entry.id   5f1067abc9a89f4d3c9202a80797cd06
#
_cell.length_a   1.000
_cell.length_b   1.000
_cell.length_c   1.000
_cell.angle_alpha   90.00
_cell.angle_beta   90.00
_cell.angle_gamma   90.00
#
_symmetry.space_group_name_H-M   'P 1'
#
loop_
_entity.id
_entity.type
_entity.pdbx_description
1 polymer ?
#
loop_
_entity_poly.entity_id
_entity_poly.type
_entity_poly.pdbx_seq_one_letter_code
_entity_poly.pdbx_strand_id
1 'polypeptide(L)'
;MDTKHIKISDYNYPLPDERIAKFPLAQRDHSKLLLYKHGIVSEDVFNHLPDHLPAGSLMVFNNTKVIQARMHFRKETGALIEIFLMEPAFPVDYEQIFQTRRHCAWRCMIGNLKKWKEGSLHREFDINGHKFVLSVSRDNSQNTKVATGTNFWINFDWDSDEVSFAEILDSIGELPIPPYLNRETQESDKTTYQTVYSKIKGSVAAPTAGLHFTKDVLEALDDKGIHREELTLHVGAGTFKPVKTEQICGHEMHSEYIVVKRTTLQTLLQHDCKAIAVGTTSVRTLESLYYIGVKLQYNPNATEDELHVNQWEPYDDNRNGKIVDGISPCQAIQNILTYLETNHLEALHTSTQIIIVPGFEYKIVKMLVTNFHQPQSTLLLLVSAFVNGDWHKIYDYALSHDFRFLSYGDSSLLIP
;
A
#
# COMPACT_ATOMS: atom_id res chain seq x y z
N MET A 1 -26.64 5.73 -6.12
CA MET A 1 -26.01 4.57 -6.81
C MET A 1 -25.85 3.48 -5.78
N ASP A 2 -26.19 2.23 -6.08
CA ASP A 2 -25.94 1.13 -5.13
C ASP A 2 -24.47 0.72 -5.20
N THR A 3 -23.66 1.29 -4.30
CA THR A 3 -22.20 1.14 -4.27
C THR A 3 -21.73 -0.29 -4.02
N LYS A 4 -22.54 -1.11 -3.34
CA LYS A 4 -22.20 -2.51 -3.03
C LYS A 4 -22.41 -3.46 -4.21
N HIS A 5 -23.29 -3.11 -5.16
CA HIS A 5 -23.64 -3.94 -6.31
C HIS A 5 -22.98 -3.52 -7.62
N ILE A 6 -21.88 -2.79 -7.55
CA ILE A 6 -21.06 -2.45 -8.72
C ILE A 6 -20.50 -3.74 -9.34
N LYS A 7 -20.74 -3.94 -10.64
CA LYS A 7 -20.15 -5.05 -11.39
C LYS A 7 -18.72 -4.71 -11.77
N ILE A 8 -17.79 -5.56 -11.39
CA ILE A 8 -16.38 -5.30 -11.69
C ILE A 8 -16.07 -5.38 -13.19
N SER A 9 -16.88 -6.12 -13.96
CA SER A 9 -16.80 -6.19 -15.42
C SER A 9 -17.01 -4.85 -16.13
N ASP A 10 -17.73 -3.91 -15.52
CA ASP A 10 -17.98 -2.58 -16.07
C ASP A 10 -16.73 -1.70 -16.02
N TYR A 11 -15.70 -2.13 -15.27
CA TYR A 11 -14.41 -1.48 -15.13
C TYR A 11 -13.31 -2.26 -15.88
N ASN A 12 -13.67 -2.75 -17.05
CA ASN A 12 -12.75 -3.47 -17.93
C ASN A 12 -12.30 -2.57 -19.09
N TYR A 13 -11.06 -2.74 -19.53
CA TYR A 13 -10.50 -2.12 -20.72
C TYR A 13 -9.47 -3.05 -21.34
N PRO A 14 -9.20 -2.97 -22.66
CA PRO A 14 -8.16 -3.77 -23.28
C PRO A 14 -6.78 -3.29 -22.85
N LEU A 15 -6.03 -4.12 -22.12
CA LEU A 15 -4.63 -3.86 -21.75
C LEU A 15 -3.73 -4.88 -22.43
N PRO A 16 -3.13 -4.55 -23.60
CA PRO A 16 -2.17 -5.40 -24.25
C PRO A 16 -0.88 -5.56 -23.45
N ASP A 17 -0.25 -6.74 -23.47
CA ASP A 17 0.97 -7.03 -22.68
C ASP A 17 2.14 -6.10 -23.05
N GLU A 18 2.23 -5.66 -24.31
CA GLU A 18 3.22 -4.70 -24.80
C GLU A 18 3.08 -3.29 -24.16
N ARG A 19 1.91 -2.96 -23.60
CA ARG A 19 1.70 -1.72 -22.86
C ARG A 19 2.15 -1.80 -21.41
N ILE A 20 2.38 -3.00 -20.89
CA ILE A 20 2.85 -3.21 -19.53
C ILE A 20 4.36 -3.00 -19.48
N ALA A 21 4.81 -1.94 -18.80
CA ALA A 21 6.23 -1.67 -18.63
C ALA A 21 6.88 -2.72 -17.72
N LYS A 22 7.73 -3.56 -18.28
CA LYS A 22 8.44 -4.64 -17.55
C LYS A 22 9.61 -4.09 -16.71
N PHE A 23 10.17 -2.93 -17.09
CA PHE A 23 11.29 -2.26 -16.45
C PHE A 23 11.06 -0.76 -16.39
N PRO A 24 11.65 -0.06 -15.40
CA PRO A 24 11.62 1.39 -15.35
C PRO A 24 12.43 2.01 -16.50
N LEU A 25 12.18 3.28 -16.78
CA LEU A 25 13.09 4.08 -17.61
C LEU A 25 14.44 4.29 -16.89
N ALA A 26 15.51 4.49 -17.64
CA ALA A 26 16.82 4.82 -17.10
C ALA A 26 16.76 6.11 -16.25
N GLN A 27 16.02 7.10 -16.74
CA GLN A 27 15.63 8.31 -16.00
C GLN A 27 14.15 8.20 -15.68
N ARG A 28 13.81 7.86 -14.43
CA ARG A 28 12.45 7.51 -14.02
C ARG A 28 11.46 8.69 -14.11
N ASP A 29 11.95 9.91 -13.97
CA ASP A 29 11.19 11.16 -14.07
C ASP A 29 10.97 11.65 -15.52
N HIS A 30 11.53 10.94 -16.51
CA HIS A 30 11.21 11.14 -17.92
C HIS A 30 10.01 10.29 -18.40
N SER A 31 9.30 9.63 -17.50
CA SER A 31 8.02 8.99 -17.83
C SER A 31 7.00 10.04 -18.26
N LYS A 32 6.04 9.65 -19.09
CA LYS A 32 4.93 10.53 -19.45
C LYS A 32 4.07 10.84 -18.21
N LEU A 33 3.51 12.04 -18.18
CA LEU A 33 2.53 12.49 -17.20
C LEU A 33 1.21 12.81 -17.92
N LEU A 34 0.19 11.99 -17.71
CA LEU A 34 -1.15 12.35 -18.13
C LEU A 34 -1.73 13.39 -17.16
N LEU A 35 -2.24 14.45 -17.68
CA LEU A 35 -2.91 15.50 -16.92
C LEU A 35 -4.42 15.42 -17.16
N TYR A 36 -5.19 15.15 -16.09
CA TYR A 36 -6.64 15.31 -16.10
C TYR A 36 -7.00 16.49 -15.20
N LYS A 37 -7.52 17.55 -15.81
CA LYS A 37 -7.94 18.78 -15.10
C LYS A 37 -9.35 19.14 -15.49
N HIS A 38 -10.29 19.03 -14.55
CA HIS A 38 -11.70 19.42 -14.73
C HIS A 38 -12.31 18.89 -16.04
N GLY A 39 -12.14 17.60 -16.33
CA GLY A 39 -12.67 16.96 -17.52
C GLY A 39 -11.82 17.10 -18.79
N ILE A 40 -10.70 17.83 -18.77
CA ILE A 40 -9.78 17.99 -19.91
C ILE A 40 -8.56 17.08 -19.70
N VAL A 41 -8.24 16.28 -20.73
CA VAL A 41 -7.05 15.42 -20.74
C VAL A 41 -5.97 16.04 -21.63
N SER A 42 -4.74 16.06 -21.14
CA SER A 42 -3.53 16.44 -21.87
C SER A 42 -2.33 15.62 -21.36
N GLU A 43 -1.16 15.83 -21.92
CA GLU A 43 0.05 15.12 -21.52
C GLU A 43 1.24 16.05 -21.37
N ASP A 44 2.19 15.62 -20.53
CA ASP A 44 3.47 16.26 -20.28
C ASP A 44 4.50 15.18 -19.87
N VAL A 45 5.63 15.54 -19.34
CA VAL A 45 6.65 14.67 -18.77
C VAL A 45 6.65 14.83 -17.26
N PHE A 46 6.92 13.75 -16.52
CA PHE A 46 6.78 13.72 -15.07
C PHE A 46 7.67 14.75 -14.33
N ASN A 47 8.87 15.02 -14.82
CA ASN A 47 9.75 16.04 -14.23
C ASN A 47 9.14 17.47 -14.24
N HIS A 48 8.11 17.72 -15.03
CA HIS A 48 7.33 18.98 -15.02
C HIS A 48 6.16 18.94 -14.02
N LEU A 49 5.97 17.85 -13.25
CA LEU A 49 4.89 17.74 -12.26
C LEU A 49 4.79 18.99 -11.36
N PRO A 50 5.90 19.56 -10.83
CA PRO A 50 5.82 20.76 -10.00
C PRO A 50 5.09 21.93 -10.68
N ASP A 51 5.21 22.10 -12.01
CA ASP A 51 4.60 23.21 -12.76
C ASP A 51 3.07 23.14 -12.77
N HIS A 52 2.52 21.96 -12.60
CA HIS A 52 1.08 21.70 -12.62
C HIS A 52 0.41 21.79 -11.25
N LEU A 53 1.19 22.01 -10.17
CA LEU A 53 0.69 22.03 -8.80
C LEU A 53 0.63 23.46 -8.24
N PRO A 54 -0.39 23.82 -7.44
CA PRO A 54 -0.45 25.11 -6.77
C PRO A 54 0.64 25.25 -5.71
N ALA A 55 1.32 26.39 -5.67
CA ALA A 55 2.24 26.71 -4.58
C ALA A 55 1.51 26.71 -3.22
N GLY A 56 2.23 26.33 -2.16
CA GLY A 56 1.65 26.21 -0.81
C GLY A 56 0.76 24.98 -0.61
N SER A 57 0.68 24.05 -1.59
CA SER A 57 -0.04 22.80 -1.44
C SER A 57 0.70 21.83 -0.51
N LEU A 58 -0.03 20.90 0.09
CA LEU A 58 0.51 19.78 0.84
C LEU A 58 0.48 18.51 -0.01
N MET A 59 1.64 17.90 -0.23
CA MET A 59 1.79 16.61 -0.91
C MET A 59 2.18 15.52 0.08
N VAL A 60 1.46 14.39 0.06
CA VAL A 60 1.63 13.32 1.06
C VAL A 60 2.04 12.02 0.39
N PHE A 61 3.12 11.44 0.89
CA PHE A 61 3.81 10.27 0.36
C PHE A 61 3.72 9.07 1.32
N ASN A 62 3.65 7.86 0.77
CA ASN A 62 3.86 6.64 1.56
C ASN A 62 5.35 6.30 1.57
N ASN A 63 5.99 6.37 2.75
CA ASN A 63 7.44 6.20 2.94
C ASN A 63 7.88 4.76 3.18
N THR A 64 6.99 3.80 2.97
CA THR A 64 7.28 2.40 3.19
C THR A 64 8.36 1.88 2.24
N LYS A 65 9.20 0.95 2.74
CA LYS A 65 10.25 0.28 1.99
C LYS A 65 9.90 -1.19 1.78
N VAL A 66 10.05 -1.67 0.54
CA VAL A 66 9.80 -3.08 0.20
C VAL A 66 10.88 -3.95 0.82
N ILE A 67 10.44 -5.03 1.46
CA ILE A 67 11.31 -6.05 2.05
C ILE A 67 11.47 -7.24 1.11
N GLN A 68 12.52 -8.03 1.30
CA GLN A 68 12.76 -9.26 0.56
C GLN A 68 11.87 -10.39 1.14
N ALA A 69 10.57 -10.25 0.95
CA ALA A 69 9.53 -11.03 1.62
C ALA A 69 9.37 -12.46 1.10
N ARG A 70 10.07 -12.86 0.05
CA ARG A 70 9.96 -14.17 -0.58
C ARG A 70 11.18 -15.01 -0.23
N MET A 71 10.98 -16.18 0.37
CA MET A 71 12.04 -17.13 0.71
C MET A 71 11.78 -18.50 0.11
N HIS A 72 12.84 -19.16 -0.34
CA HIS A 72 12.79 -20.49 -0.91
C HIS A 72 13.52 -21.50 -0.01
N PHE A 73 12.86 -22.60 0.28
CA PHE A 73 13.39 -23.74 1.03
C PHE A 73 13.34 -25.00 0.18
N ARG A 74 14.39 -25.80 0.24
CA ARG A 74 14.45 -27.08 -0.47
C ARG A 74 14.39 -28.22 0.53
N LYS A 75 13.40 -29.11 0.36
CA LYS A 75 13.30 -30.34 1.15
C LYS A 75 14.39 -31.33 0.74
N GLU A 76 14.70 -32.30 1.61
CA GLU A 76 15.58 -33.42 1.27
C GLU A 76 15.11 -34.19 0.02
N THR A 77 13.80 -34.24 -0.20
CA THR A 77 13.20 -34.84 -1.42
C THR A 77 13.42 -34.02 -2.69
N GLY A 78 14.10 -32.86 -2.62
CA GLY A 78 14.33 -31.93 -3.72
C GLY A 78 13.17 -30.95 -3.96
N ALA A 79 12.01 -31.11 -3.31
CA ALA A 79 10.87 -30.22 -3.53
C ALA A 79 11.17 -28.79 -3.05
N LEU A 80 10.91 -27.81 -3.91
CA LEU A 80 11.03 -26.39 -3.59
C LEU A 80 9.73 -25.91 -2.92
N ILE A 81 9.85 -25.30 -1.75
CA ILE A 81 8.77 -24.63 -1.01
C ILE A 81 9.07 -23.15 -0.99
N GLU A 82 8.11 -22.34 -1.42
CA GLU A 82 8.17 -20.89 -1.32
C GLU A 82 7.38 -20.44 -0.08
N ILE A 83 7.98 -19.56 0.73
CA ILE A 83 7.32 -18.90 1.85
C ILE A 83 7.31 -17.41 1.55
N PHE A 84 6.12 -16.82 1.53
CA PHE A 84 5.92 -15.42 1.24
C PHE A 84 5.33 -14.72 2.47
N LEU A 85 6.11 -13.82 3.07
CA LEU A 85 5.72 -13.04 4.25
C LEU A 85 4.57 -12.09 3.89
N MET A 86 3.55 -12.05 4.74
CA MET A 86 2.36 -11.21 4.55
C MET A 86 2.26 -10.13 5.61
N GLU A 87 2.17 -10.52 6.85
CA GLU A 87 2.03 -9.65 8.01
C GLU A 87 2.71 -10.25 9.24
N PRO A 88 3.26 -9.42 10.15
CA PRO A 88 3.79 -9.87 11.42
C PRO A 88 2.74 -10.61 12.25
N ALA A 89 3.16 -11.67 12.94
CA ALA A 89 2.30 -12.42 13.84
C ALA A 89 2.82 -12.41 15.27
N PHE A 90 4.16 -12.48 15.46
CA PHE A 90 4.80 -12.33 16.76
C PHE A 90 6.27 -11.90 16.60
N PRO A 91 6.66 -10.77 17.20
CA PRO A 91 5.78 -9.68 17.66
C PRO A 91 4.96 -9.10 16.51
N VAL A 92 3.84 -8.46 16.79
CA VAL A 92 2.94 -7.90 15.78
C VAL A 92 3.42 -6.55 15.22
N ASP A 93 4.30 -5.89 15.94
CA ASP A 93 4.88 -4.61 15.51
C ASP A 93 5.96 -4.80 14.45
N TYR A 94 5.88 -4.02 13.36
CA TYR A 94 6.80 -4.13 12.22
C TYR A 94 8.24 -3.75 12.56
N GLU A 95 8.46 -2.75 13.39
CA GLU A 95 9.83 -2.35 13.76
C GLU A 95 10.46 -3.38 14.69
N GLN A 96 9.69 -3.88 15.66
CA GLN A 96 10.14 -4.89 16.60
C GLN A 96 10.47 -6.20 15.91
N ILE A 97 9.59 -6.71 15.02
CA ILE A 97 9.80 -8.03 14.41
C ILE A 97 11.08 -8.09 13.58
N PHE A 98 11.47 -7.01 12.89
CA PHE A 98 12.72 -6.95 12.15
C PHE A 98 13.96 -6.96 13.03
N GLN A 99 13.82 -6.54 14.28
CA GLN A 99 14.91 -6.53 15.26
C GLN A 99 14.95 -7.79 16.13
N THR A 100 13.96 -8.68 15.99
CA THR A 100 13.96 -9.94 16.75
C THR A 100 15.20 -10.77 16.46
N ARG A 101 15.61 -11.51 17.48
CA ARG A 101 16.75 -12.42 17.45
C ARG A 101 16.28 -13.79 17.88
N ARG A 102 16.78 -14.82 17.25
CA ARG A 102 16.48 -16.26 17.48
C ARG A 102 15.09 -16.71 17.06
N HIS A 103 14.04 -15.89 17.20
CA HIS A 103 12.67 -16.31 16.92
C HIS A 103 11.78 -15.16 16.50
N CYS A 104 10.91 -15.41 15.52
CA CYS A 104 9.73 -14.60 15.23
C CYS A 104 8.67 -15.45 14.52
N ALA A 105 7.45 -14.90 14.38
CA ALA A 105 6.40 -15.55 13.62
C ALA A 105 5.73 -14.59 12.65
N TRP A 106 5.37 -15.09 11.47
CA TRP A 106 4.69 -14.34 10.41
C TRP A 106 3.49 -15.11 9.91
N ARG A 107 2.48 -14.39 9.48
CA ARG A 107 1.45 -14.95 8.59
C ARG A 107 2.00 -14.95 7.18
N CYS A 108 1.97 -16.11 6.53
CA CYS A 108 2.62 -16.33 5.24
C CYS A 108 1.69 -17.03 4.26
N MET A 109 1.87 -16.73 2.96
CA MET A 109 1.43 -17.64 1.91
C MET A 109 2.51 -18.68 1.64
N ILE A 110 2.09 -19.89 1.23
CA ILE A 110 3.01 -21.00 0.96
C ILE A 110 2.78 -21.50 -0.47
N GLY A 111 3.82 -21.38 -1.29
CA GLY A 111 3.89 -22.04 -2.59
C GLY A 111 4.23 -23.54 -2.42
N ASN A 112 3.65 -24.39 -3.27
CA ASN A 112 3.80 -25.84 -3.20
C ASN A 112 3.38 -26.47 -1.84
N LEU A 113 2.40 -25.89 -1.14
CA LEU A 113 1.91 -26.34 0.16
C LEU A 113 1.68 -27.86 0.23
N LYS A 114 1.16 -28.46 -0.85
CA LYS A 114 0.91 -29.92 -0.93
C LYS A 114 2.17 -30.76 -0.70
N LYS A 115 3.35 -30.21 -0.93
CA LYS A 115 4.65 -30.85 -0.73
C LYS A 115 5.21 -30.67 0.68
N TRP A 116 4.63 -29.75 1.48
CA TRP A 116 5.02 -29.51 2.86
C TRP A 116 3.85 -29.80 3.82
N LYS A 117 3.64 -31.06 4.13
CA LYS A 117 2.53 -31.49 5.00
C LYS A 117 2.85 -31.31 6.47
N GLU A 118 4.06 -31.62 6.89
CA GLU A 118 4.53 -31.61 8.28
C GLU A 118 6.06 -31.46 8.35
N GLY A 119 6.57 -31.26 9.55
CA GLY A 119 7.99 -31.11 9.86
C GLY A 119 8.48 -29.68 9.60
N SER A 120 9.74 -29.44 9.96
CA SER A 120 10.43 -28.16 9.74
C SER A 120 11.20 -28.19 8.44
N LEU A 121 11.37 -27.02 7.84
CA LEU A 121 12.30 -26.80 6.73
C LEU A 121 13.52 -26.08 7.27
N HIS A 122 14.69 -26.36 6.71
CA HIS A 122 15.94 -25.76 7.13
C HIS A 122 16.65 -25.14 5.92
N ARG A 123 17.32 -24.03 6.15
CA ARG A 123 18.18 -23.39 5.15
C ARG A 123 19.41 -22.83 5.84
N GLU A 124 20.59 -23.25 5.35
CA GLU A 124 21.84 -22.60 5.72
C GLU A 124 21.98 -21.27 4.99
N PHE A 125 22.55 -20.30 5.67
CA PHE A 125 22.87 -18.98 5.09
C PHE A 125 24.17 -18.44 5.69
N ASP A 126 24.78 -17.47 5.02
CA ASP A 126 26.03 -16.85 5.44
C ASP A 126 25.82 -15.35 5.60
N ILE A 127 26.31 -14.82 6.71
CA ILE A 127 26.42 -13.37 6.93
C ILE A 127 27.84 -13.08 7.41
N ASN A 128 28.57 -12.29 6.65
CA ASN A 128 29.94 -11.88 6.94
C ASN A 128 30.92 -13.03 7.17
N GLY A 129 30.74 -14.17 6.48
CA GLY A 129 31.57 -15.36 6.60
C GLY A 129 31.22 -16.29 7.75
N HIS A 130 30.14 -16.00 8.51
CA HIS A 130 29.59 -16.88 9.54
C HIS A 130 28.35 -17.61 9.01
N LYS A 131 28.32 -18.94 9.21
CA LYS A 131 27.22 -19.78 8.78
C LYS A 131 26.17 -19.90 9.89
N PHE A 132 24.94 -19.76 9.51
CA PHE A 132 23.78 -19.89 10.37
C PHE A 132 22.74 -20.84 9.76
N VAL A 133 21.84 -21.36 10.58
CA VAL A 133 20.73 -22.20 10.13
C VAL A 133 19.41 -21.54 10.49
N LEU A 134 18.59 -21.26 9.47
CA LEU A 134 17.19 -20.87 9.64
C LEU A 134 16.30 -22.09 9.55
N SER A 135 15.50 -22.32 10.59
CA SER A 135 14.47 -23.35 10.66
C SER A 135 13.09 -22.69 10.57
N VAL A 136 12.20 -23.25 9.76
CA VAL A 136 10.82 -22.75 9.67
C VAL A 136 9.83 -23.88 9.90
N SER A 137 8.80 -23.61 10.68
CA SER A 137 7.75 -24.57 11.01
C SER A 137 6.37 -23.94 10.95
N ARG A 138 5.34 -24.76 10.68
CA ARG A 138 3.95 -24.30 10.69
C ARG A 138 3.35 -24.50 12.07
N ASP A 139 2.76 -23.48 12.63
CA ASP A 139 1.93 -23.62 13.83
C ASP A 139 0.48 -23.88 13.43
N ASN A 140 0.10 -25.17 13.47
CA ASN A 140 -1.25 -25.58 13.14
C ASN A 140 -2.27 -25.23 14.23
N SER A 141 -1.84 -24.94 15.46
CA SER A 141 -2.73 -24.55 16.56
C SER A 141 -3.28 -23.14 16.38
N GLN A 142 -2.50 -22.25 15.74
CA GLN A 142 -2.85 -20.89 15.42
C GLN A 142 -3.58 -20.74 14.05
N ASN A 143 -3.62 -21.81 13.27
CA ASN A 143 -4.34 -21.86 11.99
C ASN A 143 -5.85 -22.06 12.20
N THR A 144 -6.46 -21.37 13.18
CA THR A 144 -7.91 -21.29 13.28
C THR A 144 -8.43 -20.69 11.98
N LYS A 145 -9.43 -21.34 11.40
CA LYS A 145 -10.10 -21.00 10.15
C LYS A 145 -10.36 -19.49 10.02
N VAL A 146 -9.38 -18.75 9.55
CA VAL A 146 -9.62 -17.44 8.98
C VAL A 146 -10.38 -17.74 7.68
N ALA A 147 -11.53 -17.14 7.49
CA ALA A 147 -12.50 -17.46 6.44
C ALA A 147 -11.96 -17.37 5.00
N THR A 148 -10.72 -16.97 4.80
CA THR A 148 -10.06 -16.79 3.50
C THR A 148 -8.84 -17.70 3.25
N GLY A 149 -8.62 -18.73 4.08
CA GLY A 149 -7.97 -20.00 3.70
C GLY A 149 -6.55 -20.03 3.12
N THR A 150 -5.76 -18.94 3.08
CA THR A 150 -4.47 -18.93 2.39
C THR A 150 -3.28 -18.45 3.22
N ASN A 151 -3.49 -17.93 4.42
CA ASN A 151 -2.43 -17.44 5.28
C ASN A 151 -2.15 -18.41 6.41
N PHE A 152 -0.90 -18.82 6.57
CA PHE A 152 -0.45 -19.77 7.55
C PHE A 152 0.43 -19.08 8.59
N TRP A 153 0.28 -19.42 9.86
CA TRP A 153 1.20 -19.01 10.89
C TRP A 153 2.49 -19.81 10.77
N ILE A 154 3.61 -19.12 10.51
CA ILE A 154 4.92 -19.70 10.32
C ILE A 154 5.87 -19.14 11.37
N ASN A 155 6.48 -20.05 12.15
CA ASN A 155 7.56 -19.74 13.05
C ASN A 155 8.89 -19.79 12.30
N PHE A 156 9.73 -18.82 12.58
CA PHE A 156 11.10 -18.68 12.10
C PHE A 156 12.03 -18.75 13.31
N ASP A 157 12.91 -19.73 13.33
CA ASP A 157 13.87 -19.96 14.42
C ASP A 157 15.29 -20.03 13.83
N TRP A 158 16.26 -19.38 14.44
CA TRP A 158 17.67 -19.45 14.04
C TRP A 158 18.59 -19.52 15.23
N ASP A 159 19.79 -20.05 14.99
CA ASP A 159 20.73 -20.48 16.01
C ASP A 159 21.63 -19.37 16.59
N SER A 160 21.34 -18.10 16.32
CA SER A 160 22.15 -16.98 16.77
C SER A 160 21.32 -15.81 17.30
N ASP A 161 21.82 -15.15 18.33
CA ASP A 161 21.33 -13.87 18.84
C ASP A 161 22.12 -12.65 18.32
N GLU A 162 23.14 -12.88 17.49
CA GLU A 162 23.89 -11.82 16.84
C GLU A 162 23.19 -11.30 15.59
N VAL A 163 22.36 -12.14 14.95
CA VAL A 163 21.69 -11.86 13.68
C VAL A 163 20.23 -11.53 13.92
N SER A 164 19.77 -10.43 13.39
CA SER A 164 18.36 -10.01 13.38
C SER A 164 17.59 -10.63 12.21
N PHE A 165 16.26 -10.70 12.33
CA PHE A 165 15.41 -11.17 11.24
C PHE A 165 15.57 -10.33 9.96
N ALA A 166 15.79 -9.01 10.10
CA ALA A 166 16.06 -8.13 8.97
C ALA A 166 17.30 -8.55 8.18
N GLU A 167 18.39 -8.90 8.88
CA GLU A 167 19.64 -9.36 8.23
C GLU A 167 19.46 -10.71 7.53
N ILE A 168 18.65 -11.61 8.10
CA ILE A 168 18.28 -12.87 7.44
C ILE A 168 17.55 -12.59 6.13
N LEU A 169 16.53 -11.71 6.15
CA LEU A 169 15.79 -11.36 4.93
C LEU A 169 16.69 -10.71 3.88
N ASP A 170 17.60 -9.84 4.29
CA ASP A 170 18.54 -9.20 3.37
C ASP A 170 19.54 -10.20 2.76
N SER A 171 19.85 -11.32 3.48
CA SER A 171 20.77 -12.37 3.00
C SER A 171 20.11 -13.39 2.07
N ILE A 172 18.94 -13.92 2.44
CA ILE A 172 18.33 -15.07 1.74
C ILE A 172 16.96 -14.78 1.14
N GLY A 173 16.38 -13.63 1.42
CA GLY A 173 15.11 -13.23 0.85
C GLY A 173 15.25 -12.71 -0.58
N GLU A 174 14.17 -12.79 -1.31
CA GLU A 174 14.03 -12.23 -2.64
C GLU A 174 12.96 -11.12 -2.61
N LEU A 175 13.23 -10.03 -3.33
CA LEU A 175 12.28 -8.94 -3.44
C LEU A 175 11.08 -9.39 -4.28
N PRO A 176 9.85 -9.31 -3.77
CA PRO A 176 8.67 -9.65 -4.56
C PRO A 176 8.39 -8.54 -5.58
N ILE A 177 8.28 -8.91 -6.85
CA ILE A 177 7.78 -8.02 -7.90
C ILE A 177 6.36 -8.44 -8.30
N PRO A 178 5.55 -7.52 -8.84
CA PRO A 178 4.19 -7.83 -9.25
C PRO A 178 4.13 -8.93 -10.31
N PRO A 179 3.21 -9.90 -10.20
CA PRO A 179 3.10 -11.03 -11.14
C PRO A 179 2.87 -10.61 -12.59
N TYR A 180 2.18 -9.48 -12.83
CA TYR A 180 1.90 -8.99 -14.18
C TYR A 180 3.15 -8.50 -14.94
N LEU A 181 4.28 -8.30 -14.24
CA LEU A 181 5.56 -8.03 -14.92
C LEU A 181 6.04 -9.24 -15.71
N ASN A 182 5.54 -10.44 -15.39
CA ASN A 182 5.78 -11.69 -16.11
C ASN A 182 7.26 -11.94 -16.41
N ARG A 183 8.09 -11.71 -15.40
CA ARG A 183 9.54 -11.96 -15.41
C ARG A 183 10.03 -12.31 -14.01
N GLU A 184 11.21 -12.87 -13.90
CA GLU A 184 11.87 -13.11 -12.63
C GLU A 184 12.43 -11.81 -12.04
N THR A 185 12.58 -11.79 -10.72
CA THR A 185 13.22 -10.69 -9.98
C THR A 185 14.70 -10.64 -10.35
N GLN A 186 15.21 -9.42 -10.56
CA GLN A 186 16.61 -9.14 -10.82
C GLN A 186 17.23 -8.39 -9.64
N GLU A 187 18.56 -8.43 -9.53
CA GLU A 187 19.27 -7.69 -8.47
C GLU A 187 18.99 -6.19 -8.53
N SER A 188 18.84 -5.64 -9.73
CA SER A 188 18.48 -4.24 -9.95
C SER A 188 17.13 -3.87 -9.33
N ASP A 189 16.18 -4.80 -9.18
CA ASP A 189 14.88 -4.53 -8.59
C ASP A 189 14.99 -4.12 -7.11
N LYS A 190 16.01 -4.54 -6.39
CA LYS A 190 16.29 -4.11 -5.01
C LYS A 190 16.40 -2.58 -4.89
N THR A 191 16.83 -1.92 -5.97
CA THR A 191 16.95 -0.47 -6.04
C THR A 191 15.83 0.17 -6.85
N THR A 192 15.47 -0.42 -8.00
CA THR A 192 14.51 0.19 -8.92
C THR A 192 13.07 0.04 -8.48
N TYR A 193 12.72 -0.99 -7.70
CA TYR A 193 11.40 -1.19 -7.10
C TYR A 193 11.29 -0.57 -5.69
N GLN A 194 11.98 0.57 -5.49
CA GLN A 194 11.95 1.39 -4.29
C GLN A 194 11.78 2.86 -4.65
N THR A 195 11.07 3.60 -3.81
CA THR A 195 11.01 5.06 -3.94
C THR A 195 12.28 5.70 -3.36
N VAL A 196 12.65 6.89 -3.86
CA VAL A 196 13.83 7.62 -3.38
C VAL A 196 13.69 8.12 -1.93
N TYR A 197 12.47 8.12 -1.41
CA TYR A 197 12.12 8.55 -0.05
C TYR A 197 11.69 7.40 0.86
N SER A 198 11.81 6.14 0.43
CA SER A 198 11.45 4.98 1.25
C SER A 198 12.37 4.84 2.47
N LYS A 199 11.76 4.67 3.66
CA LYS A 199 12.48 4.62 4.95
C LYS A 199 12.09 3.41 5.79
N ILE A 200 10.78 3.16 5.94
CA ILE A 200 10.23 2.21 6.91
C ILE A 200 10.06 0.84 6.23
N LYS A 201 10.86 -0.14 6.62
CA LYS A 201 10.76 -1.53 6.13
C LYS A 201 9.41 -2.14 6.55
N GLY A 202 8.81 -2.96 5.69
CA GLY A 202 7.62 -3.74 6.04
C GLY A 202 6.62 -3.98 4.91
N SER A 203 6.74 -3.30 3.80
CA SER A 203 5.86 -3.54 2.64
C SER A 203 6.36 -4.68 1.76
N VAL A 204 5.43 -5.40 1.16
CA VAL A 204 5.72 -6.40 0.13
C VAL A 204 5.52 -5.87 -1.29
N ALA A 205 4.96 -4.67 -1.44
CA ALA A 205 4.85 -3.96 -2.71
C ALA A 205 5.25 -2.49 -2.54
N ALA A 206 5.89 -1.92 -3.55
CA ALA A 206 6.24 -0.50 -3.56
C ALA A 206 5.00 0.39 -3.76
N PRO A 207 4.96 1.60 -3.17
CA PRO A 207 3.99 2.62 -3.54
C PRO A 207 4.37 3.17 -4.93
N THR A 208 3.92 2.48 -5.98
CA THR A 208 4.47 2.58 -7.34
C THR A 208 4.35 3.97 -7.99
N ALA A 209 3.35 4.78 -7.61
CA ALA A 209 3.26 6.17 -8.03
C ALA A 209 4.48 7.01 -7.57
N GLY A 210 5.14 6.58 -6.50
CA GLY A 210 6.36 7.22 -6.01
C GLY A 210 7.63 6.85 -6.78
N LEU A 211 7.59 5.83 -7.64
CA LEU A 211 8.76 5.38 -8.39
C LEU A 211 9.24 6.40 -9.45
N HIS A 212 8.37 7.32 -9.85
CA HIS A 212 8.71 8.37 -10.82
C HIS A 212 9.55 9.49 -10.21
N PHE A 213 9.46 9.70 -8.89
CA PHE A 213 10.15 10.79 -8.23
C PHE A 213 11.67 10.57 -8.20
N THR A 214 12.39 11.64 -8.49
CA THR A 214 13.85 11.76 -8.30
C THR A 214 14.12 12.82 -7.22
N LYS A 215 15.37 12.96 -6.81
CA LYS A 215 15.77 14.04 -5.90
C LYS A 215 15.50 15.41 -6.53
N ASP A 216 15.79 15.56 -7.83
CA ASP A 216 15.61 16.80 -8.56
C ASP A 216 14.13 17.22 -8.59
N VAL A 217 13.20 16.28 -8.81
CA VAL A 217 11.76 16.57 -8.74
C VAL A 217 11.34 16.96 -7.33
N LEU A 218 11.88 16.30 -6.30
CA LEU A 218 11.58 16.65 -4.90
C LEU A 218 12.11 18.04 -4.54
N GLU A 219 13.30 18.41 -4.98
CA GLU A 219 13.88 19.75 -4.81
C GLU A 219 13.06 20.81 -5.54
N ALA A 220 12.62 20.53 -6.77
CA ALA A 220 11.75 21.45 -7.53
C ALA A 220 10.38 21.66 -6.87
N LEU A 221 9.84 20.65 -6.17
CA LEU A 221 8.63 20.81 -5.35
C LEU A 221 8.88 21.74 -4.16
N ASP A 222 10.01 21.56 -3.46
CA ASP A 222 10.41 22.40 -2.33
C ASP A 222 10.62 23.86 -2.78
N ASP A 223 11.32 24.09 -3.90
CA ASP A 223 11.56 25.42 -4.49
C ASP A 223 10.26 26.13 -4.87
N LYS A 224 9.24 25.38 -5.25
CA LYS A 224 7.89 25.90 -5.54
C LYS A 224 7.07 26.16 -4.27
N GLY A 225 7.59 25.83 -3.10
CA GLY A 225 6.88 25.97 -1.82
C GLY A 225 5.79 24.94 -1.62
N ILE A 226 5.90 23.75 -2.20
CA ILE A 226 5.01 22.63 -1.96
C ILE A 226 5.51 21.89 -0.72
N HIS A 227 4.67 21.85 0.31
CA HIS A 227 4.99 21.15 1.54
C HIS A 227 4.89 19.64 1.34
N ARG A 228 5.87 18.90 1.83
CA ARG A 228 5.93 17.43 1.72
C ARG A 228 5.80 16.78 3.09
N GLU A 229 4.86 15.87 3.20
CA GLU A 229 4.67 15.04 4.40
C GLU A 229 4.68 13.56 4.05
N GLU A 230 4.98 12.75 5.05
CA GLU A 230 5.06 11.30 4.91
C GLU A 230 4.09 10.62 5.87
N LEU A 231 3.51 9.55 5.39
CA LEU A 231 2.79 8.56 6.19
C LEU A 231 3.35 7.17 5.90
N THR A 232 3.02 6.20 6.72
CA THR A 232 3.37 4.80 6.48
C THR A 232 2.10 3.98 6.30
N LEU A 233 2.01 3.24 5.21
CA LEU A 233 1.05 2.16 5.02
C LEU A 233 1.84 0.94 4.54
N HIS A 234 1.80 -0.13 5.32
CA HIS A 234 2.45 -1.39 4.95
C HIS A 234 1.58 -2.14 3.94
N VAL A 235 2.01 -2.10 2.68
CA VAL A 235 1.28 -2.74 1.58
C VAL A 235 1.43 -4.25 1.68
N GLY A 236 0.31 -4.94 1.87
CA GLY A 236 0.26 -6.40 1.87
C GLY A 236 0.24 -7.00 0.45
N ALA A 237 0.56 -8.29 0.33
CA ALA A 237 0.53 -9.01 -0.96
C ALA A 237 -0.87 -9.14 -1.57
N GLY A 238 -1.90 -8.77 -0.82
CA GLY A 238 -3.28 -8.69 -1.33
C GLY A 238 -3.44 -7.76 -2.53
N THR A 239 -2.63 -6.72 -2.61
CA THR A 239 -2.61 -5.75 -3.71
C THR A 239 -2.35 -6.40 -5.08
N PHE A 240 -1.71 -7.57 -5.11
CA PHE A 240 -1.45 -8.32 -6.34
C PHE A 240 -2.59 -9.26 -6.75
N LYS A 241 -3.61 -9.43 -5.91
CA LYS A 241 -4.73 -10.33 -6.21
C LYS A 241 -5.80 -9.61 -7.04
N PRO A 242 -6.19 -10.16 -8.21
CA PRO A 242 -7.30 -9.60 -8.97
C PRO A 242 -8.62 -9.83 -8.22
N VAL A 243 -9.60 -8.96 -8.46
CA VAL A 243 -10.99 -9.18 -8.02
C VAL A 243 -11.56 -10.39 -8.78
N LYS A 244 -12.05 -11.38 -8.04
CA LYS A 244 -12.60 -12.63 -8.62
C LYS A 244 -14.10 -12.72 -8.55
N THR A 245 -14.74 -11.79 -7.87
CA THR A 245 -16.19 -11.76 -7.67
C THR A 245 -16.85 -10.96 -8.79
N GLU A 246 -18.06 -11.30 -9.16
CA GLU A 246 -18.83 -10.57 -10.16
C GLU A 246 -19.19 -9.16 -9.66
N GLN A 247 -19.62 -9.09 -8.40
CA GLN A 247 -19.96 -7.83 -7.72
C GLN A 247 -18.91 -7.51 -6.66
N ILE A 248 -18.64 -6.22 -6.47
CA ILE A 248 -17.59 -5.76 -5.57
C ILE A 248 -17.90 -6.06 -4.10
N CYS A 249 -19.16 -6.20 -3.70
CA CYS A 249 -19.55 -6.57 -2.33
C CYS A 249 -19.01 -7.94 -1.90
N GLY A 250 -18.80 -8.86 -2.85
CA GLY A 250 -18.21 -10.18 -2.58
C GLY A 250 -16.68 -10.17 -2.49
N HIS A 251 -16.03 -9.04 -2.79
CA HIS A 251 -14.58 -8.91 -2.66
C HIS A 251 -14.20 -8.45 -1.26
N GLU A 252 -13.28 -9.17 -0.63
CA GLU A 252 -12.73 -8.81 0.68
C GLU A 252 -11.40 -8.08 0.52
N MET A 253 -11.34 -6.84 1.01
CA MET A 253 -10.10 -6.06 1.10
C MET A 253 -9.23 -6.59 2.23
N HIS A 254 -7.92 -6.57 2.02
CA HIS A 254 -6.98 -6.85 3.10
C HIS A 254 -6.89 -5.65 4.05
N SER A 255 -6.71 -5.96 5.34
CA SER A 255 -6.34 -4.97 6.34
C SER A 255 -4.88 -4.57 6.10
N GLU A 256 -4.60 -3.28 6.09
CA GLU A 256 -3.26 -2.72 5.95
C GLU A 256 -2.97 -1.82 7.14
N TYR A 257 -1.82 -2.03 7.78
CA TYR A 257 -1.40 -1.27 8.94
C TYR A 257 -0.91 0.11 8.52
N ILE A 258 -1.39 1.14 9.22
CA ILE A 258 -1.07 2.54 8.95
C ILE A 258 -0.45 3.21 10.17
N VAL A 259 0.53 4.07 9.92
CA VAL A 259 1.15 4.94 10.93
C VAL A 259 1.18 6.37 10.40
N VAL A 260 0.61 7.30 11.19
CA VAL A 260 0.61 8.72 10.85
C VAL A 260 1.10 9.53 12.04
N LYS A 261 2.20 10.25 11.86
CA LYS A 261 2.82 11.06 12.92
C LYS A 261 1.92 12.23 13.32
N ARG A 262 1.99 12.62 14.60
CA ARG A 262 1.30 13.80 15.11
C ARG A 262 1.67 15.06 14.33
N THR A 263 2.93 15.23 13.96
CA THR A 263 3.40 16.36 13.13
C THR A 263 2.74 16.40 11.75
N THR A 264 2.59 15.27 11.09
CA THR A 264 1.91 15.16 9.78
C THR A 264 0.42 15.57 9.90
N LEU A 265 -0.26 15.16 10.99
CA LEU A 265 -1.64 15.57 11.26
C LEU A 265 -1.75 17.07 11.52
N GLN A 266 -0.79 17.67 12.23
CA GLN A 266 -0.71 19.11 12.45
C GLN A 266 -0.51 19.87 11.13
N THR A 267 0.40 19.41 10.28
CA THR A 267 0.62 20.00 8.96
C THR A 267 -0.63 19.88 8.08
N LEU A 268 -1.32 18.75 8.13
CA LEU A 268 -2.58 18.55 7.40
C LEU A 268 -3.65 19.57 7.85
N LEU A 269 -3.76 19.82 9.16
CA LEU A 269 -4.68 20.81 9.72
C LEU A 269 -4.32 22.23 9.24
N GLN A 270 -3.03 22.59 9.19
CA GLN A 270 -2.54 23.87 8.68
C GLN A 270 -2.87 24.11 7.21
N HIS A 271 -3.12 23.05 6.44
CA HIS A 271 -3.50 23.09 5.02
C HIS A 271 -5.01 22.85 4.80
N ASP A 272 -5.86 23.27 5.76
CA ASP A 272 -7.32 23.09 5.69
C ASP A 272 -7.75 21.63 5.44
N CYS A 273 -6.95 20.68 5.90
CA CYS A 273 -7.15 19.24 5.64
C CYS A 273 -7.32 18.92 4.15
N LYS A 274 -6.58 19.60 3.28
CA LYS A 274 -6.54 19.37 1.84
C LYS A 274 -5.15 18.86 1.45
N ALA A 275 -5.10 17.73 0.76
CA ALA A 275 -3.83 17.10 0.37
C ALA A 275 -3.82 16.66 -1.10
N ILE A 276 -2.62 16.63 -1.66
CA ILE A 276 -2.28 15.94 -2.90
C ILE A 276 -1.74 14.56 -2.48
N ALA A 277 -2.44 13.50 -2.84
CA ALA A 277 -1.98 12.16 -2.51
C ALA A 277 -1.04 11.61 -3.60
N VAL A 278 0.07 11.02 -3.20
CA VAL A 278 0.94 10.26 -4.09
C VAL A 278 0.67 8.78 -3.90
N GLY A 279 -0.04 8.19 -4.88
CA GLY A 279 -0.47 6.80 -4.90
C GLY A 279 -1.76 6.52 -4.12
N THR A 280 -2.38 5.42 -4.49
CA THR A 280 -3.66 4.96 -3.90
C THR A 280 -3.51 4.55 -2.43
N THR A 281 -2.32 4.17 -1.98
CA THR A 281 -2.03 3.88 -0.56
C THR A 281 -2.13 5.15 0.29
N SER A 282 -1.57 6.27 -0.18
CA SER A 282 -1.72 7.57 0.50
C SER A 282 -3.17 8.03 0.51
N VAL A 283 -3.92 7.83 -0.58
CA VAL A 283 -5.37 8.11 -0.62
C VAL A 283 -6.09 7.32 0.47
N ARG A 284 -5.90 6.00 0.52
CA ARG A 284 -6.61 5.14 1.47
C ARG A 284 -6.30 5.52 2.91
N THR A 285 -5.05 5.86 3.21
CA THR A 285 -4.69 6.33 4.56
C THR A 285 -5.33 7.67 4.87
N LEU A 286 -5.17 8.68 4.02
CA LEU A 286 -5.71 10.02 4.26
C LEU A 286 -7.23 10.00 4.44
N GLU A 287 -7.96 9.31 3.56
CA GLU A 287 -9.41 9.20 3.69
C GLU A 287 -9.83 8.40 4.92
N SER A 288 -9.04 7.40 5.36
CA SER A 288 -9.29 6.68 6.61
C SER A 288 -9.19 7.57 7.85
N LEU A 289 -8.29 8.58 7.84
CA LEU A 289 -8.17 9.53 8.96
C LEU A 289 -9.49 10.24 9.25
N TYR A 290 -10.27 10.57 8.23
CA TYR A 290 -11.58 11.17 8.43
C TYR A 290 -12.49 10.26 9.27
N TYR A 291 -12.60 8.98 8.92
CA TYR A 291 -13.46 8.02 9.62
C TYR A 291 -12.96 7.69 11.02
N ILE A 292 -11.65 7.67 11.23
CA ILE A 292 -11.02 7.54 12.55
C ILE A 292 -11.42 8.74 13.44
N GLY A 293 -11.30 9.96 12.90
CA GLY A 293 -11.69 11.17 13.63
C GLY A 293 -13.18 11.22 13.94
N VAL A 294 -14.03 10.68 13.06
CA VAL A 294 -15.46 10.50 13.32
C VAL A 294 -15.69 9.51 14.46
N LYS A 295 -14.98 8.37 14.51
CA LYS A 295 -15.08 7.42 15.64
C LYS A 295 -14.73 8.08 16.95
N LEU A 296 -13.64 8.85 16.98
CA LEU A 296 -13.17 9.56 18.17
C LEU A 296 -14.15 10.67 18.64
N GLN A 297 -14.96 11.23 17.75
CA GLN A 297 -16.04 12.14 18.14
C GLN A 297 -17.07 11.46 19.06
N TYR A 298 -17.32 10.17 18.86
CA TYR A 298 -18.32 9.41 19.64
C TYR A 298 -17.71 8.58 20.78
N ASN A 299 -16.44 8.15 20.61
CA ASN A 299 -15.69 7.40 21.62
C ASN A 299 -14.25 7.95 21.72
N PRO A 300 -14.03 9.02 22.53
CA PRO A 300 -12.69 9.61 22.69
C PRO A 300 -11.67 8.66 23.34
N ASN A 301 -12.12 7.60 23.99
CA ASN A 301 -11.29 6.61 24.69
C ASN A 301 -11.18 5.29 23.90
N ALA A 302 -11.43 5.33 22.59
CA ALA A 302 -11.31 4.14 21.75
C ALA A 302 -9.89 3.55 21.83
N THR A 303 -9.80 2.23 21.80
CA THR A 303 -8.53 1.52 21.67
C THR A 303 -8.03 1.58 20.22
N GLU A 304 -6.74 1.31 19.98
CA GLU A 304 -6.18 1.26 18.61
C GLU A 304 -6.94 0.29 17.70
N ASP A 305 -7.36 -0.88 18.21
CA ASP A 305 -8.16 -1.85 17.47
C ASP A 305 -9.55 -1.32 17.09
N GLU A 306 -10.19 -0.52 17.96
CA GLU A 306 -11.48 0.11 17.67
C GLU A 306 -11.37 1.24 16.63
N LEU A 307 -10.17 1.78 16.42
CA LEU A 307 -9.90 2.80 15.40
C LEU A 307 -9.74 2.19 14.00
N HIS A 308 -9.66 0.87 13.87
CA HIS A 308 -9.65 0.19 12.57
C HIS A 308 -10.80 0.65 11.66
N VAL A 309 -10.49 0.98 10.41
CA VAL A 309 -11.50 1.39 9.42
C VAL A 309 -11.95 0.18 8.61
N ASN A 310 -13.21 -0.20 8.75
CA ASN A 310 -13.78 -1.33 8.05
C ASN A 310 -14.00 -1.03 6.56
N GLN A 311 -14.05 -2.09 5.74
CA GLN A 311 -14.13 -2.00 4.28
C GLN A 311 -15.27 -1.11 3.79
N TRP A 312 -16.48 -1.30 4.30
CA TRP A 312 -17.70 -0.61 3.85
C TRP A 312 -18.12 0.54 4.76
N GLU A 313 -17.29 0.89 5.72
CA GLU A 313 -17.60 1.93 6.70
C GLU A 313 -18.02 3.28 6.09
N PRO A 314 -17.44 3.74 4.96
CA PRO A 314 -17.86 4.98 4.31
C PRO A 314 -19.31 4.98 3.79
N TYR A 315 -19.87 3.79 3.53
CA TYR A 315 -21.16 3.61 2.85
C TYR A 315 -22.27 3.11 3.76
N ASP A 316 -21.98 2.88 5.04
CA ASP A 316 -22.97 2.36 5.97
C ASP A 316 -23.82 3.49 6.55
N ASP A 317 -25.06 3.63 6.04
CA ASP A 317 -26.05 4.63 6.46
C ASP A 317 -26.55 4.43 7.91
N ASN A 318 -26.35 3.23 8.49
CA ASN A 318 -26.89 2.81 9.79
C ASN A 318 -25.79 2.58 10.83
N ARG A 319 -25.07 3.62 11.22
CA ARG A 319 -24.17 3.56 12.38
C ARG A 319 -24.98 3.70 13.69
N ASN A 320 -25.65 2.62 14.10
CA ASN A 320 -26.42 2.55 15.37
C ASN A 320 -27.44 3.68 15.55
N GLY A 321 -28.15 4.11 14.49
CA GLY A 321 -29.14 5.18 14.56
C GLY A 321 -28.59 6.59 14.81
N LYS A 322 -27.26 6.77 14.73
CA LYS A 322 -26.62 8.08 14.79
C LYS A 322 -26.22 8.48 13.37
N ILE A 323 -26.88 9.48 12.85
CA ILE A 323 -26.49 10.14 11.60
C ILE A 323 -25.09 10.69 11.81
N VAL A 324 -24.11 10.15 11.09
CA VAL A 324 -22.72 10.62 11.11
C VAL A 324 -22.57 11.71 10.03
N ASP A 325 -23.56 12.57 9.93
CA ASP A 325 -23.46 13.78 9.13
C ASP A 325 -22.90 14.90 10.00
N GLY A 326 -21.77 15.42 9.58
CA GLY A 326 -21.53 16.80 9.89
C GLY A 326 -20.29 17.21 10.63
N ILE A 327 -19.26 16.36 10.86
CA ILE A 327 -17.98 16.96 11.24
C ILE A 327 -17.16 17.29 10.00
N SER A 328 -16.48 18.44 10.03
CA SER A 328 -15.55 18.81 8.96
C SER A 328 -14.32 17.89 8.98
N PRO A 329 -13.58 17.74 7.85
CA PRO A 329 -12.30 17.05 7.87
C PRO A 329 -11.33 17.58 8.91
N CYS A 330 -11.30 18.91 9.13
CA CYS A 330 -10.45 19.53 10.14
C CYS A 330 -10.89 19.14 11.56
N GLN A 331 -12.19 19.03 11.83
CA GLN A 331 -12.67 18.53 13.14
C GLN A 331 -12.27 17.06 13.34
N ALA A 332 -12.32 16.23 12.30
CA ALA A 332 -11.90 14.84 12.40
C ALA A 332 -10.40 14.73 12.72
N ILE A 333 -9.55 15.50 12.04
CA ILE A 333 -8.10 15.53 12.33
C ILE A 333 -7.84 16.09 13.73
N GLN A 334 -8.58 17.13 14.16
CA GLN A 334 -8.45 17.67 15.53
C GLN A 334 -8.80 16.64 16.60
N ASN A 335 -9.82 15.80 16.37
CA ASN A 335 -10.17 14.71 17.28
C ASN A 335 -9.03 13.69 17.42
N ILE A 336 -8.35 13.35 16.30
CA ILE A 336 -7.17 12.46 16.35
C ILE A 336 -6.03 13.11 17.12
N LEU A 337 -5.74 14.40 16.88
CA LEU A 337 -4.70 15.13 17.62
C LEU A 337 -4.98 15.15 19.12
N THR A 338 -6.22 15.41 19.52
CA THR A 338 -6.65 15.38 20.93
C THR A 338 -6.47 13.99 21.54
N TYR A 339 -6.83 12.92 20.80
CA TYR A 339 -6.61 11.53 21.21
C TYR A 339 -5.13 11.23 21.44
N LEU A 340 -4.25 11.62 20.51
CA LEU A 340 -2.80 11.42 20.63
C LEU A 340 -2.23 12.20 21.83
N GLU A 341 -2.67 13.42 22.03
CA GLU A 341 -2.22 14.24 23.17
C GLU A 341 -2.65 13.63 24.50
N THR A 342 -3.92 13.25 24.64
CA THR A 342 -4.48 12.63 25.86
C THR A 342 -3.76 11.33 26.22
N ASN A 343 -3.38 10.54 25.23
CA ASN A 343 -2.70 9.25 25.42
C ASN A 343 -1.17 9.35 25.37
N HIS A 344 -0.59 10.56 25.24
CA HIS A 344 0.85 10.80 25.13
C HIS A 344 1.51 10.05 23.98
N LEU A 345 0.82 9.96 22.82
CA LEU A 345 1.28 9.27 21.62
C LEU A 345 1.89 10.25 20.60
N GLU A 346 2.99 9.86 19.99
CA GLU A 346 3.65 10.64 18.94
C GLU A 346 3.14 10.31 17.52
N ALA A 347 2.43 9.19 17.37
CA ALA A 347 1.82 8.78 16.11
C ALA A 347 0.52 8.01 16.35
N LEU A 348 -0.37 8.09 15.38
CA LEU A 348 -1.54 7.22 15.27
C LEU A 348 -1.09 5.89 14.69
N HIS A 349 -1.38 4.81 15.38
CA HIS A 349 -1.18 3.43 14.96
C HIS A 349 -2.54 2.75 14.83
N THR A 350 -2.89 2.24 13.67
CA THR A 350 -4.12 1.50 13.45
C THR A 350 -4.05 0.77 12.10
N SER A 351 -5.19 0.31 11.58
CA SER A 351 -5.27 -0.36 10.29
C SER A 351 -6.49 0.09 9.49
N THR A 352 -6.46 -0.16 8.18
CA THR A 352 -7.56 0.15 7.29
C THR A 352 -7.84 -0.98 6.30
N GLN A 353 -9.11 -1.26 6.10
CA GLN A 353 -9.63 -2.08 5.00
C GLN A 353 -10.42 -1.24 4.00
N ILE A 354 -10.43 0.08 4.15
CA ILE A 354 -11.29 0.97 3.36
C ILE A 354 -11.27 0.60 1.86
N ILE A 355 -12.44 0.44 1.28
CA ILE A 355 -12.63 0.36 -0.17
C ILE A 355 -13.19 1.69 -0.68
N ILE A 356 -12.64 2.17 -1.78
CA ILE A 356 -13.10 3.40 -2.43
C ILE A 356 -13.66 3.03 -3.79
N VAL A 357 -14.96 3.27 -3.97
CA VAL A 357 -15.70 2.93 -5.19
C VAL A 357 -16.55 4.12 -5.64
N PRO A 358 -17.02 4.18 -6.88
CA PRO A 358 -17.91 5.23 -7.35
C PRO A 358 -19.09 5.51 -6.40
N GLY A 359 -19.29 6.79 -6.10
CA GLY A 359 -20.20 7.27 -5.05
C GLY A 359 -19.50 7.63 -3.74
N PHE A 360 -18.17 7.38 -3.61
CA PHE A 360 -17.38 7.86 -2.49
C PHE A 360 -17.14 9.38 -2.57
N GLU A 361 -17.33 10.08 -1.45
CA GLU A 361 -17.03 11.50 -1.32
C GLU A 361 -15.67 11.71 -0.66
N TYR A 362 -14.70 12.17 -1.43
CA TYR A 362 -13.35 12.47 -0.93
C TYR A 362 -13.36 13.65 0.05
N LYS A 363 -12.91 13.42 1.26
CA LYS A 363 -12.88 14.40 2.35
C LYS A 363 -11.60 15.21 2.35
N ILE A 364 -10.45 14.55 2.23
CA ILE A 364 -9.11 15.13 2.42
C ILE A 364 -8.37 15.27 1.09
N VAL A 365 -8.39 14.24 0.25
CA VAL A 365 -7.64 14.23 -1.01
C VAL A 365 -8.31 15.09 -2.06
N LYS A 366 -7.57 16.07 -2.60
CA LYS A 366 -8.06 17.00 -3.64
C LYS A 366 -7.36 16.87 -4.98
N MET A 367 -6.17 16.29 -5.00
CA MET A 367 -5.42 15.93 -6.22
C MET A 367 -4.76 14.57 -5.99
N LEU A 368 -4.58 13.81 -7.06
CA LEU A 368 -4.00 12.48 -7.00
C LEU A 368 -2.94 12.31 -8.08
N VAL A 369 -1.72 11.97 -7.65
CA VAL A 369 -0.66 11.45 -8.53
C VAL A 369 -0.69 9.94 -8.45
N THR A 370 -0.93 9.24 -9.57
CA THR A 370 -1.03 7.78 -9.59
C THR A 370 -0.60 7.18 -10.92
N ASN A 371 -0.33 5.88 -10.93
CA ASN A 371 -0.10 5.09 -12.15
C ASN A 371 -1.43 4.66 -12.79
N PHE A 372 -1.36 4.10 -13.98
CA PHE A 372 -2.48 3.37 -14.58
C PHE A 372 -2.61 1.99 -13.93
N HIS A 373 -3.83 1.59 -13.61
CA HIS A 373 -4.13 0.36 -12.88
C HIS A 373 -4.70 -0.73 -13.78
N GLN A 374 -4.62 -1.97 -13.33
CA GLN A 374 -5.17 -3.12 -14.05
C GLN A 374 -6.67 -2.98 -14.30
N PRO A 375 -7.19 -3.53 -15.41
CA PRO A 375 -8.62 -3.69 -15.60
C PRO A 375 -9.20 -4.55 -14.49
N GLN A 376 -10.46 -4.32 -14.16
CA GLN A 376 -11.23 -5.07 -13.14
C GLN A 376 -10.55 -5.07 -11.76
N SER A 377 -9.93 -3.95 -11.36
CA SER A 377 -9.26 -3.80 -10.07
C SER A 377 -9.95 -2.80 -9.16
N THR A 378 -9.82 -2.99 -7.85
CA THR A 378 -10.28 -2.01 -6.85
C THR A 378 -9.60 -0.65 -6.99
N LEU A 379 -8.39 -0.62 -7.53
CA LEU A 379 -7.65 0.63 -7.75
C LEU A 379 -8.24 1.43 -8.92
N LEU A 380 -8.76 0.76 -9.95
CA LEU A 380 -9.48 1.44 -11.02
C LEU A 380 -10.83 2.00 -10.53
N LEU A 381 -11.50 1.31 -9.61
CA LEU A 381 -12.71 1.83 -8.95
C LEU A 381 -12.42 3.10 -8.16
N LEU A 382 -11.29 3.13 -7.42
CA LEU A 382 -10.83 4.31 -6.68
C LEU A 382 -10.59 5.50 -7.63
N VAL A 383 -9.88 5.27 -8.74
CA VAL A 383 -9.65 6.32 -9.76
C VAL A 383 -10.98 6.79 -10.35
N SER A 384 -11.88 5.87 -10.70
CA SER A 384 -13.20 6.20 -11.23
C SER A 384 -14.00 7.07 -10.25
N ALA A 385 -13.98 6.71 -8.96
CA ALA A 385 -14.61 7.52 -7.92
C ALA A 385 -14.01 8.93 -7.85
N PHE A 386 -12.67 9.04 -7.98
CA PHE A 386 -11.95 10.31 -7.88
C PHE A 386 -12.27 11.27 -9.03
N VAL A 387 -12.44 10.75 -10.24
CA VAL A 387 -12.72 11.55 -11.45
C VAL A 387 -14.20 11.53 -11.86
N ASN A 388 -15.11 11.22 -10.92
CA ASN A 388 -16.57 11.21 -11.15
C ASN A 388 -17.01 10.37 -12.36
N GLY A 389 -16.33 9.26 -12.62
CA GLY A 389 -16.65 8.34 -13.71
C GLY A 389 -15.89 8.57 -15.02
N ASP A 390 -15.12 9.64 -15.15
CA ASP A 390 -14.37 9.98 -16.39
C ASP A 390 -13.15 9.07 -16.64
N TRP A 391 -12.99 7.97 -15.90
CA TRP A 391 -11.84 7.07 -16.04
C TRP A 391 -11.67 6.53 -17.48
N HIS A 392 -12.76 6.25 -18.20
CA HIS A 392 -12.72 5.83 -19.61
C HIS A 392 -11.98 6.83 -20.48
N LYS A 393 -12.33 8.10 -20.36
CA LYS A 393 -11.69 9.20 -21.11
C LYS A 393 -10.18 9.26 -20.87
N ILE A 394 -9.75 9.03 -19.62
CA ILE A 394 -8.34 9.02 -19.21
C ILE A 394 -7.62 7.80 -19.81
N TYR A 395 -8.20 6.62 -19.68
CA TYR A 395 -7.57 5.37 -20.11
C TYR A 395 -7.59 5.21 -21.64
N ASP A 396 -8.66 5.65 -22.32
CA ASP A 396 -8.73 5.68 -23.79
C ASP A 396 -7.68 6.63 -24.37
N TYR A 397 -7.50 7.80 -23.74
CA TYR A 397 -6.43 8.72 -24.11
C TYR A 397 -5.06 8.07 -23.94
N ALA A 398 -4.79 7.47 -22.79
CA ALA A 398 -3.52 6.83 -22.50
C ALA A 398 -3.20 5.69 -23.50
N LEU A 399 -4.18 4.85 -23.83
CA LEU A 399 -4.02 3.77 -24.81
C LEU A 399 -3.73 4.27 -26.21
N SER A 400 -4.38 5.38 -26.62
CA SER A 400 -4.22 5.96 -27.97
C SER A 400 -2.97 6.84 -28.12
N HIS A 401 -2.32 7.24 -27.01
CA HIS A 401 -1.14 8.12 -27.00
C HIS A 401 0.14 7.42 -26.46
N ASP A 402 0.23 6.12 -26.62
CA ASP A 402 1.42 5.32 -26.32
C ASP A 402 1.92 5.43 -24.87
N PHE A 403 1.02 5.62 -23.90
CA PHE A 403 1.36 5.49 -22.49
C PHE A 403 1.67 4.04 -22.13
N ARG A 404 2.57 3.87 -21.18
CA ARG A 404 2.93 2.60 -20.56
C ARG A 404 2.16 2.43 -19.26
N PHE A 405 1.84 1.22 -18.91
CA PHE A 405 0.91 0.90 -17.82
C PHE A 405 1.60 0.20 -16.65
N LEU A 406 0.93 0.25 -15.50
CA LEU A 406 1.25 -0.43 -14.25
C LEU A 406 2.51 0.12 -13.56
N SER A 407 3.19 -0.69 -12.73
CA SER A 407 4.20 -0.25 -11.75
C SER A 407 5.34 0.60 -12.32
N TYR A 408 5.87 0.20 -13.47
CA TYR A 408 6.98 0.89 -14.14
C TYR A 408 6.52 1.71 -15.34
N GLY A 409 5.21 1.81 -15.51
CA GLY A 409 4.57 2.56 -16.58
C GLY A 409 4.73 4.07 -16.44
N ASP A 410 3.78 4.79 -16.97
CA ASP A 410 3.71 6.25 -16.91
C ASP A 410 2.74 6.69 -15.78
N SER A 411 2.73 7.96 -15.46
CA SER A 411 1.97 8.52 -14.35
C SER A 411 0.81 9.39 -14.83
N SER A 412 -0.11 9.67 -13.92
CA SER A 412 -1.17 10.66 -14.11
C SER A 412 -1.28 11.61 -12.93
N LEU A 413 -1.59 12.87 -13.20
CA LEU A 413 -2.04 13.87 -12.23
C LEU A 413 -3.53 14.10 -12.47
N LEU A 414 -4.35 13.75 -11.48
CA LEU A 414 -5.80 13.86 -11.54
C LEU A 414 -6.28 15.02 -10.66
N ILE A 415 -7.00 15.96 -11.26
CA ILE A 415 -7.63 17.13 -10.63
C ILE A 415 -9.09 17.13 -11.09
N PRO A 416 -10.03 16.60 -10.29
CA PRO A 416 -11.45 16.43 -10.65
C PRO A 416 -12.22 17.74 -10.80
#